data_b6eb51a25c55e32e7666735c2d534e61
#
_entry.id   b6eb51a25c55e32e7666735c2d534e61
#
_cell.length_a   1.000
_cell.length_b   1.000
_cell.length_c   1.000
_cell.angle_alpha   90.00
_cell.angle_beta   90.00
_cell.angle_gamma   90.00
#
_symmetry.space_group_name_H-M   'P 1'
#
loop_
_entity.id
_entity.type
_entity.pdbx_description
1 polymer ?
#
loop_
_entity_poly.entity_id
_entity_poly.type
_entity_poly.pdbx_seq_one_letter_code
_entity_poly.pdbx_strand_id
1 'polypeptide(L)'
;MSTSAAPTYDSSLVIDYPARDMTITVKAEMPCSLLQQILRQEGQTLPIDAASEQTTVGELVLQDHCGPRQFGYGTLRDYVIGVAAVDGFERLFHAGGRVVKNVAGYDLCRLLTGSRGLLGQLQHVTFKVRPLPTTQKLLIAGFRNLHNLEQALTRLNTTAATPIILDVVGRHSIPDLLCSKSLLPDPATPILDSNAVLVLGFDGPENACQWQIATVIDELSDLPVWTNSQLPPDALQQWLLTAQKHSFPTQPPAWLASVTIPPSQVCAIIDAMNQRHCCVFGRAGNGRLWCWPAAADEGQSATDERTGITALHQLTADGPGSVHVLHAESATSTPRSAAVRTYSSRLQQAFGTS
;
A
#
# COMPACT_ATOMS: atom_id res chain seq x y z
N MET A 1 -5.18 19.78 37.80
CA MET A 1 -4.87 20.73 36.73
C MET A 1 -3.61 20.18 36.04
N SER A 2 -3.78 19.46 34.94
CA SER A 2 -2.67 18.91 34.18
C SER A 2 -2.16 20.00 33.24
N THR A 3 -0.98 20.51 33.48
CA THR A 3 -0.27 21.41 32.57
C THR A 3 0.09 20.59 31.33
N SER A 4 -0.70 20.76 30.26
CA SER A 4 -0.37 20.26 28.93
C SER A 4 0.98 20.89 28.53
N ALA A 5 2.01 20.04 28.38
CA ALA A 5 3.28 20.48 27.79
C ALA A 5 3.00 21.05 26.40
N ALA A 6 3.60 22.20 26.09
CA ALA A 6 3.46 22.81 24.78
C ALA A 6 3.95 21.82 23.68
N PRO A 7 3.25 21.73 22.55
CA PRO A 7 3.66 20.83 21.47
C PRO A 7 5.06 21.18 20.97
N THR A 8 5.91 20.18 20.82
CA THR A 8 7.32 20.29 20.38
C THR A 8 7.48 20.32 18.85
N TYR A 9 6.38 20.58 18.09
CA TYR A 9 6.37 20.59 16.62
C TYR A 9 6.01 21.97 16.07
N ASP A 10 6.35 22.23 14.81
CA ASP A 10 5.95 23.45 14.11
C ASP A 10 4.43 23.47 13.91
N SER A 11 3.74 24.14 14.82
CA SER A 11 2.29 24.29 14.80
C SER A 11 1.78 25.11 13.60
N SER A 12 2.65 25.81 12.86
CA SER A 12 2.28 26.62 11.70
C SER A 12 1.76 25.79 10.52
N LEU A 13 2.06 24.47 10.50
CA LEU A 13 1.59 23.53 9.47
C LEU A 13 0.22 22.90 9.79
N VAL A 14 -0.24 23.02 11.03
CA VAL A 14 -1.60 22.60 11.46
C VAL A 14 -2.52 23.79 11.34
N ILE A 15 -3.56 23.68 10.52
CA ILE A 15 -4.56 24.72 10.35
C ILE A 15 -5.62 24.61 11.45
N ASP A 16 -6.05 23.37 11.71
CA ASP A 16 -7.04 23.09 12.72
C ASP A 16 -7.04 21.60 13.11
N TYR A 17 -7.21 21.32 14.42
CA TYR A 17 -7.20 19.95 14.93
C TYR A 17 -8.18 19.77 16.09
N PRO A 18 -9.48 19.66 15.82
CA PRO A 18 -10.47 19.24 16.81
C PRO A 18 -10.36 17.73 17.06
N ALA A 19 -9.41 17.30 17.89
CA ALA A 19 -9.10 15.88 18.11
C ALA A 19 -10.33 15.04 18.50
N ARG A 20 -11.30 15.63 19.25
CA ARG A 20 -12.56 14.97 19.63
C ARG A 20 -13.45 14.63 18.44
N ASP A 21 -13.37 15.41 17.36
CA ASP A 21 -14.15 15.21 16.14
C ASP A 21 -13.46 14.22 15.18
N MET A 22 -12.29 13.69 15.57
CA MET A 22 -11.50 12.76 14.77
C MET A 22 -11.17 13.32 13.38
N THR A 23 -10.87 14.61 13.30
CA THR A 23 -10.49 15.29 12.06
C THR A 23 -9.30 16.22 12.27
N ILE A 24 -8.47 16.36 11.26
CA ILE A 24 -7.34 17.30 11.24
C ILE A 24 -7.25 17.98 9.88
N THR A 25 -6.99 19.28 9.86
CA THR A 25 -6.70 20.07 8.66
C THR A 25 -5.27 20.56 8.73
N VAL A 26 -4.49 20.22 7.71
CA VAL A 26 -3.05 20.55 7.64
C VAL A 26 -2.69 21.16 6.30
N LYS A 27 -1.58 21.87 6.24
CA LYS A 27 -1.00 22.34 4.99
C LYS A 27 -0.48 21.18 4.15
N ALA A 28 -0.58 21.30 2.82
CA ALA A 28 -0.16 20.28 1.88
C ALA A 28 1.36 19.98 1.95
N GLU A 29 2.17 20.96 2.36
CA GLU A 29 3.62 20.84 2.53
C GLU A 29 4.04 20.08 3.78
N MET A 30 3.12 19.75 4.71
CA MET A 30 3.45 19.01 5.93
C MET A 30 3.99 17.62 5.60
N PRO A 31 5.15 17.22 6.16
CA PRO A 31 5.62 15.83 6.06
C PRO A 31 4.65 14.85 6.73
N CYS A 32 4.39 13.71 6.08
CA CYS A 32 3.51 12.67 6.63
C CYS A 32 4.02 12.11 7.97
N SER A 33 5.33 12.04 8.16
CA SER A 33 5.95 11.63 9.44
C SER A 33 5.58 12.58 10.57
N LEU A 34 5.61 13.90 10.33
CA LEU A 34 5.21 14.92 11.30
C LEU A 34 3.71 14.84 11.61
N LEU A 35 2.86 14.67 10.58
CA LEU A 35 1.42 14.45 10.76
C LEU A 35 1.16 13.27 11.70
N GLN A 36 1.80 12.11 11.45
CA GLN A 36 1.64 10.93 12.29
C GLN A 36 2.14 11.15 13.72
N GLN A 37 3.22 11.90 13.90
CA GLN A 37 3.73 12.25 15.22
C GLN A 37 2.72 13.10 16.02
N ILE A 38 2.12 14.11 15.38
CA ILE A 38 1.09 14.96 15.98
C ILE A 38 -0.14 14.12 16.39
N LEU A 39 -0.63 13.27 15.48
CA LEU A 39 -1.80 12.43 15.75
C LEU A 39 -1.56 11.47 16.91
N ARG A 40 -0.37 10.88 17.02
CA ARG A 40 -0.02 9.96 18.12
C ARG A 40 -0.07 10.62 19.50
N GLN A 41 0.19 11.92 19.62
CA GLN A 41 0.09 12.65 20.89
C GLN A 41 -1.35 12.66 21.44
N GLU A 42 -2.34 12.63 20.56
CA GLU A 42 -3.76 12.55 20.88
C GLU A 42 -4.32 11.10 20.80
N GLY A 43 -3.44 10.08 20.75
CA GLY A 43 -3.86 8.68 20.63
C GLY A 43 -4.57 8.38 19.30
N GLN A 44 -4.23 9.08 18.21
CA GLN A 44 -4.84 8.96 16.90
C GLN A 44 -3.83 8.57 15.82
N THR A 45 -4.34 8.16 14.66
CA THR A 45 -3.54 7.80 13.49
C THR A 45 -4.30 8.05 12.20
N LEU A 46 -3.59 8.40 11.15
CA LEU A 46 -4.06 8.26 9.77
C LEU A 46 -3.49 6.90 9.26
N PRO A 47 -4.33 5.87 9.05
CA PRO A 47 -3.85 4.51 8.75
C PRO A 47 -3.48 4.34 7.27
N ILE A 48 -2.76 5.31 6.73
CA ILE A 48 -2.25 5.35 5.36
C ILE A 48 -0.72 5.31 5.41
N ASP A 49 -0.14 4.49 4.55
CA ASP A 49 1.30 4.31 4.47
C ASP A 49 1.86 5.24 3.38
N ALA A 50 2.68 6.21 3.77
CA ALA A 50 3.35 7.11 2.83
C ALA A 50 4.47 6.39 2.08
N ALA A 51 4.88 6.91 0.93
CA ALA A 51 5.96 6.32 0.12
C ALA A 51 7.35 6.48 0.78
N SER A 52 7.56 7.54 1.55
CA SER A 52 8.78 7.80 2.33
C SER A 52 8.46 8.67 3.55
N GLU A 53 9.41 8.79 4.46
CA GLU A 53 9.28 9.68 5.63
C GLU A 53 9.19 11.16 5.23
N GLN A 54 9.80 11.53 4.10
CA GLN A 54 9.78 12.89 3.56
C GLN A 54 8.55 13.19 2.70
N THR A 55 7.75 12.18 2.34
CA THR A 55 6.53 12.39 1.55
C THR A 55 5.64 13.42 2.24
N THR A 56 5.28 14.47 1.53
CA THR A 56 4.35 15.49 2.03
C THR A 56 2.90 15.04 1.94
N VAL A 57 2.03 15.67 2.71
CA VAL A 57 0.57 15.44 2.66
C VAL A 57 0.03 15.69 1.24
N GLY A 58 0.50 16.75 0.58
CA GLY A 58 0.10 17.07 -0.79
C GLY A 58 0.52 15.99 -1.78
N GLU A 59 1.75 15.51 -1.72
CA GLU A 59 2.24 14.40 -2.55
C GLU A 59 1.46 13.11 -2.27
N LEU A 60 1.23 12.79 -0.99
CA LEU A 60 0.43 11.62 -0.61
C LEU A 60 -0.92 11.63 -1.30
N VAL A 61 -1.64 12.77 -1.25
CA VAL A 61 -2.97 12.92 -1.84
C VAL A 61 -2.92 12.94 -3.36
N LEU A 62 -2.03 13.74 -3.95
CA LEU A 62 -1.94 13.88 -5.41
C LEU A 62 -1.52 12.59 -6.11
N GLN A 63 -0.76 11.72 -5.43
CA GLN A 63 -0.33 10.45 -6.00
C GLN A 63 -1.22 9.27 -5.63
N ASP A 64 -2.17 9.45 -4.69
CA ASP A 64 -3.05 8.39 -4.16
C ASP A 64 -2.24 7.17 -3.65
N HIS A 65 -1.21 7.46 -2.86
CA HIS A 65 -0.37 6.41 -2.29
C HIS A 65 -1.15 5.56 -1.31
N CYS A 66 -1.12 4.26 -1.52
CA CYS A 66 -1.73 3.27 -0.64
C CYS A 66 -0.71 2.17 -0.35
N GLY A 67 -0.53 1.87 0.94
CA GLY A 67 0.38 0.83 1.41
C GLY A 67 -0.32 -0.46 1.81
N PRO A 68 0.35 -1.31 2.57
CA PRO A 68 -0.17 -2.62 3.02
C PRO A 68 -1.51 -2.55 3.74
N ARG A 69 -1.69 -1.54 4.59
CA ARG A 69 -2.88 -1.37 5.42
C ARG A 69 -4.14 -0.99 4.64
N GLN A 70 -4.03 -0.73 3.33
CA GLN A 70 -5.18 -0.47 2.47
C GLN A 70 -6.21 -1.60 2.51
N PHE A 71 -5.79 -2.84 2.75
CA PHE A 71 -6.68 -4.00 2.74
C PHE A 71 -7.78 -3.86 3.81
N GLY A 72 -7.42 -3.57 5.05
CA GLY A 72 -8.40 -3.44 6.14
C GLY A 72 -8.93 -2.02 6.33
N TYR A 73 -8.15 -1.00 5.98
CA TYR A 73 -8.52 0.39 6.27
C TYR A 73 -9.11 1.16 5.09
N GLY A 74 -9.01 0.61 3.88
CA GLY A 74 -9.47 1.27 2.67
C GLY A 74 -8.44 2.23 2.06
N THR A 75 -8.89 3.06 1.14
CA THR A 75 -8.03 3.94 0.34
C THR A 75 -7.87 5.31 0.98
N LEU A 76 -6.86 6.07 0.53
CA LEU A 76 -6.68 7.45 0.94
C LEU A 76 -7.92 8.31 0.66
N ARG A 77 -8.65 8.02 -0.44
CA ARG A 77 -9.91 8.69 -0.80
C ARG A 77 -10.98 8.59 0.26
N ASP A 78 -10.93 7.55 1.08
CA ASP A 78 -11.88 7.34 2.18
C ASP A 78 -11.56 8.22 3.39
N TYR A 79 -10.37 8.81 3.44
CA TYR A 79 -9.88 9.64 4.55
C TYR A 79 -9.85 11.13 4.25
N VAL A 80 -9.68 11.52 2.98
CA VAL A 80 -9.72 12.92 2.55
C VAL A 80 -11.16 13.39 2.51
N ILE A 81 -11.54 14.27 3.47
CA ILE A 81 -12.91 14.79 3.60
C ILE A 81 -13.02 16.25 3.18
N GLY A 82 -11.91 16.98 3.04
CA GLY A 82 -11.88 18.35 2.56
C GLY A 82 -10.54 18.73 1.96
N VAL A 83 -10.57 19.64 1.01
CA VAL A 83 -9.38 20.20 0.37
C VAL A 83 -9.55 21.68 0.09
N ALA A 84 -8.44 22.43 0.16
CA ALA A 84 -8.28 23.75 -0.45
C ALA A 84 -7.20 23.64 -1.52
N ALA A 85 -7.47 24.10 -2.72
CA ALA A 85 -6.54 24.01 -3.85
C ALA A 85 -6.61 25.25 -4.73
N VAL A 86 -5.53 25.51 -5.48
CA VAL A 86 -5.43 26.56 -6.48
C VAL A 86 -5.36 25.90 -7.85
N ASP A 87 -6.26 26.30 -8.74
CA ASP A 87 -6.26 25.81 -10.13
C ASP A 87 -5.22 26.53 -11.01
N GLY A 88 -5.09 26.13 -12.26
CA GLY A 88 -4.16 26.74 -13.22
C GLY A 88 -4.52 28.17 -13.65
N PHE A 89 -5.68 28.69 -13.24
CA PHE A 89 -6.10 30.10 -13.41
C PHE A 89 -5.86 30.92 -12.13
N GLU A 90 -5.08 30.41 -11.17
CA GLU A 90 -4.81 31.02 -9.87
C GLU A 90 -6.05 31.23 -8.98
N ARG A 91 -7.12 30.48 -9.24
CA ARG A 91 -8.34 30.59 -8.44
C ARG A 91 -8.29 29.61 -7.28
N LEU A 92 -8.40 30.14 -6.06
CA LEU A 92 -8.54 29.33 -4.86
C LEU A 92 -9.96 28.76 -4.81
N PHE A 93 -10.07 27.46 -4.60
CA PHE A 93 -11.35 26.78 -4.36
C PHE A 93 -11.26 25.82 -3.18
N HIS A 94 -12.41 25.55 -2.59
CA HIS A 94 -12.57 24.64 -1.48
C HIS A 94 -13.58 23.54 -1.86
N ALA A 95 -13.31 22.32 -1.44
CA ALA A 95 -14.22 21.20 -1.66
C ALA A 95 -14.27 20.32 -0.40
N GLY A 96 -15.45 19.73 -0.14
CA GLY A 96 -15.68 18.98 1.08
C GLY A 96 -15.75 19.88 2.32
N GLY A 97 -15.40 19.34 3.45
CA GLY A 97 -15.41 20.04 4.73
C GLY A 97 -15.30 19.06 5.89
N ARG A 98 -15.38 19.55 7.13
CA ARG A 98 -15.33 18.72 8.35
C ARG A 98 -16.56 17.82 8.55
N VAL A 99 -17.58 17.92 7.71
CA VAL A 99 -18.81 17.13 7.82
C VAL A 99 -18.62 15.83 7.04
N VAL A 100 -18.75 14.71 7.70
CA VAL A 100 -18.57 13.36 7.13
C VAL A 100 -19.56 13.03 5.99
N LYS A 101 -20.63 13.82 5.84
CA LYS A 101 -21.60 13.75 4.73
C LYS A 101 -21.71 15.10 4.03
N ASN A 102 -20.96 15.27 2.95
CA ASN A 102 -21.24 16.32 1.97
C ASN A 102 -21.96 15.69 0.77
N VAL A 103 -23.26 15.95 0.63
CA VAL A 103 -24.10 15.37 -0.44
C VAL A 103 -24.44 16.39 -1.54
N ALA A 104 -23.88 17.60 -1.47
CA ALA A 104 -24.13 18.65 -2.46
C ALA A 104 -22.90 18.85 -3.37
N GLY A 105 -23.11 18.73 -4.67
CA GLY A 105 -22.10 19.00 -5.69
C GLY A 105 -21.20 17.79 -6.06
N TYR A 106 -20.19 18.06 -6.90
CA TYR A 106 -19.22 17.06 -7.30
C TYR A 106 -18.22 16.78 -6.19
N ASP A 107 -17.80 15.52 -6.03
CA ASP A 107 -16.77 15.11 -5.07
C ASP A 107 -15.38 15.46 -5.61
N LEU A 108 -15.00 16.73 -5.47
CA LEU A 108 -13.69 17.21 -5.90
C LEU A 108 -12.54 16.65 -5.02
N CYS A 109 -12.82 16.23 -3.78
CA CYS A 109 -11.83 15.58 -2.94
C CYS A 109 -11.35 14.28 -3.61
N ARG A 110 -12.29 13.47 -4.09
CA ARG A 110 -11.97 12.25 -4.84
C ARG A 110 -11.35 12.52 -6.21
N LEU A 111 -11.76 13.60 -6.88
CA LEU A 111 -11.19 13.98 -8.18
C LEU A 111 -9.72 14.40 -8.04
N LEU A 112 -9.38 15.16 -7.01
CA LEU A 112 -8.01 15.63 -6.76
C LEU A 112 -7.10 14.52 -6.24
N THR A 113 -7.64 13.56 -5.49
CA THR A 113 -6.87 12.40 -5.03
C THR A 113 -6.46 11.53 -6.21
N GLY A 114 -5.15 11.39 -6.42
CA GLY A 114 -4.57 10.68 -7.56
C GLY A 114 -4.49 11.48 -8.86
N SER A 115 -4.79 12.80 -8.81
CA SER A 115 -4.72 13.68 -9.98
C SER A 115 -3.28 13.96 -10.47
N ARG A 116 -2.26 13.64 -9.65
CA ARG A 116 -0.84 13.91 -9.93
C ARG A 116 -0.54 15.39 -10.21
N GLY A 117 -1.31 16.29 -9.61
CA GLY A 117 -1.16 17.72 -9.79
C GLY A 117 -1.73 18.27 -11.11
N LEU A 118 -2.35 17.43 -11.94
CA LEU A 118 -2.89 17.83 -13.25
C LEU A 118 -4.10 18.78 -13.15
N LEU A 119 -4.70 18.91 -11.99
CA LEU A 119 -5.92 19.71 -11.77
C LEU A 119 -5.71 20.89 -10.82
N GLY A 120 -4.47 21.12 -10.39
CA GLY A 120 -4.11 22.22 -9.50
C GLY A 120 -3.20 21.80 -8.35
N GLN A 121 -2.86 22.78 -7.51
CA GLN A 121 -1.97 22.62 -6.37
C GLN A 121 -2.76 22.63 -5.07
N LEU A 122 -2.58 21.60 -4.24
CA LEU A 122 -3.18 21.54 -2.91
C LEU A 122 -2.50 22.54 -1.98
N GLN A 123 -3.32 23.27 -1.22
CA GLN A 123 -2.89 24.17 -0.15
C GLN A 123 -3.10 23.53 1.21
N HIS A 124 -4.32 23.04 1.44
CA HIS A 124 -4.70 22.40 2.70
C HIS A 124 -5.47 21.10 2.41
N VAL A 125 -5.32 20.13 3.32
CA VAL A 125 -6.07 18.87 3.28
C VAL A 125 -6.69 18.63 4.65
N THR A 126 -7.96 18.26 4.67
CA THR A 126 -8.68 17.81 5.86
C THR A 126 -8.84 16.30 5.81
N PHE A 127 -8.34 15.62 6.83
CA PHE A 127 -8.48 14.17 6.99
C PHE A 127 -9.46 13.85 8.13
N LYS A 128 -10.22 12.77 7.96
CA LYS A 128 -10.71 12.01 9.10
C LYS A 128 -9.61 11.10 9.58
N VAL A 129 -9.50 10.91 10.89
CA VAL A 129 -8.50 10.05 11.51
C VAL A 129 -9.15 8.94 12.33
N ARG A 130 -8.37 8.02 12.87
CA ARG A 130 -8.84 6.89 13.67
C ARG A 130 -8.09 6.84 15.01
N PRO A 131 -8.65 6.16 16.02
CA PRO A 131 -7.89 5.85 17.25
C PRO A 131 -6.64 5.04 16.90
N LEU A 132 -5.54 5.34 17.60
CA LEU A 132 -4.31 4.55 17.50
C LEU A 132 -4.55 3.17 18.11
N PRO A 133 -4.28 2.07 17.38
CA PRO A 133 -4.44 0.72 17.91
C PRO A 133 -3.45 0.48 19.05
N THR A 134 -3.90 -0.25 20.08
CA THR A 134 -3.08 -0.56 21.27
C THR A 134 -2.07 -1.68 21.00
N THR A 135 -2.39 -2.59 20.09
CA THR A 135 -1.56 -3.72 19.73
C THR A 135 -1.54 -3.92 18.23
N GLN A 136 -0.41 -4.37 17.72
CA GLN A 136 -0.21 -4.74 16.32
C GLN A 136 0.52 -6.07 16.25
N LYS A 137 0.03 -7.00 15.43
CA LYS A 137 0.57 -8.36 15.27
C LYS A 137 0.70 -8.72 13.80
N LEU A 138 1.64 -9.61 13.49
CA LEU A 138 1.74 -10.29 12.20
C LEU A 138 1.57 -11.79 12.36
N LEU A 139 1.03 -12.40 11.31
CA LEU A 139 1.06 -13.83 11.04
C LEU A 139 1.73 -14.04 9.68
N ILE A 140 2.69 -14.94 9.62
CA ILE A 140 3.35 -15.35 8.38
C ILE A 140 2.95 -16.79 8.07
N ALA A 141 2.54 -17.06 6.83
CA ALA A 141 2.11 -18.39 6.37
C ALA A 141 2.82 -18.76 5.06
N GLY A 142 3.62 -19.84 5.08
CA GLY A 142 4.43 -20.30 3.94
C GLY A 142 3.77 -21.46 3.20
N PHE A 143 3.73 -21.41 1.88
CA PHE A 143 3.09 -22.38 1.00
C PHE A 143 4.11 -22.96 -0.01
N ARG A 144 4.32 -24.28 0.05
CA ARG A 144 5.12 -25.01 -0.97
C ARG A 144 4.33 -25.23 -2.27
N ASN A 145 3.00 -25.23 -2.20
CA ASN A 145 2.10 -25.42 -3.33
C ASN A 145 1.19 -24.22 -3.52
N LEU A 146 1.20 -23.62 -4.71
CA LEU A 146 0.39 -22.45 -5.04
C LEU A 146 -1.11 -22.77 -5.07
N HIS A 147 -1.51 -24.00 -5.31
CA HIS A 147 -2.91 -24.41 -5.17
C HIS A 147 -3.42 -24.28 -3.72
N ASN A 148 -2.57 -24.63 -2.73
CA ASN A 148 -2.91 -24.42 -1.32
C ASN A 148 -2.96 -22.92 -0.96
N LEU A 149 -2.10 -22.10 -1.57
CA LEU A 149 -2.18 -20.65 -1.44
C LEU A 149 -3.51 -20.12 -1.98
N GLU A 150 -3.96 -20.59 -3.16
CA GLU A 150 -5.23 -20.19 -3.76
C GLU A 150 -6.41 -20.56 -2.87
N GLN A 151 -6.41 -21.78 -2.31
CA GLN A 151 -7.42 -22.20 -1.33
C GLN A 151 -7.39 -21.31 -0.08
N ALA A 152 -6.21 -21.01 0.46
CA ALA A 152 -6.06 -20.12 1.60
C ALA A 152 -6.62 -18.72 1.31
N LEU A 153 -6.28 -18.10 0.17
CA LEU A 153 -6.81 -16.81 -0.23
C LEU A 153 -8.34 -16.84 -0.38
N THR A 154 -8.89 -17.91 -0.92
CA THR A 154 -10.35 -18.10 -1.04
C THR A 154 -11.02 -18.14 0.33
N ARG A 155 -10.47 -18.87 1.30
CA ARG A 155 -10.98 -18.94 2.68
C ARG A 155 -10.87 -17.60 3.39
N LEU A 156 -9.73 -16.92 3.25
CA LEU A 156 -9.49 -15.62 3.85
C LEU A 156 -10.43 -14.52 3.35
N ASN A 157 -11.04 -14.67 2.16
CA ASN A 157 -12.08 -13.75 1.69
C ASN A 157 -13.38 -13.84 2.48
N THR A 158 -13.63 -14.95 3.18
CA THR A 158 -14.83 -15.19 3.99
C THR A 158 -14.51 -15.45 5.46
N THR A 159 -13.28 -15.22 5.87
CA THR A 159 -12.82 -15.41 7.26
C THR A 159 -13.61 -14.53 8.24
N ALA A 160 -13.79 -15.02 9.45
CA ALA A 160 -14.33 -14.24 10.57
C ALA A 160 -13.29 -13.23 11.11
N ALA A 161 -12.00 -13.41 10.81
CA ALA A 161 -10.95 -12.46 11.13
C ALA A 161 -11.02 -11.24 10.19
N THR A 162 -10.49 -10.11 10.63
CA THR A 162 -10.46 -8.86 9.85
C THR A 162 -9.02 -8.36 9.72
N PRO A 163 -8.16 -9.05 8.94
CA PRO A 163 -6.79 -8.61 8.77
C PRO A 163 -6.72 -7.22 8.12
N ILE A 164 -5.83 -6.38 8.61
CA ILE A 164 -5.57 -5.05 8.03
C ILE A 164 -4.55 -5.12 6.89
N ILE A 165 -3.78 -6.19 6.82
CA ILE A 165 -2.79 -6.49 5.78
C ILE A 165 -3.05 -7.91 5.26
N LEU A 166 -3.04 -8.07 3.95
CA LEU A 166 -3.02 -9.36 3.26
C LEU A 166 -2.07 -9.24 2.08
N ASP A 167 -0.77 -9.40 2.37
CA ASP A 167 0.31 -9.29 1.41
C ASP A 167 0.80 -10.68 1.00
N VAL A 168 1.40 -10.77 -0.18
CA VAL A 168 2.03 -11.98 -0.70
C VAL A 168 3.46 -11.70 -1.14
N VAL A 169 4.33 -12.67 -0.88
CA VAL A 169 5.76 -12.67 -1.25
C VAL A 169 6.03 -13.92 -2.07
N GLY A 170 6.48 -13.78 -3.31
CA GLY A 170 6.90 -14.90 -4.17
C GLY A 170 8.27 -15.45 -3.74
N ARG A 171 8.58 -16.68 -4.15
CA ARG A 171 9.75 -17.45 -3.74
C ARG A 171 11.07 -16.66 -3.74
N HIS A 172 11.38 -15.99 -4.85
CA HIS A 172 12.66 -15.29 -5.03
C HIS A 172 12.74 -13.98 -4.24
N SER A 173 11.62 -13.51 -3.66
CA SER A 173 11.57 -12.33 -2.80
C SER A 173 11.67 -12.66 -1.31
N ILE A 174 11.53 -13.93 -0.92
CA ILE A 174 11.49 -14.36 0.49
C ILE A 174 12.78 -13.97 1.25
N PRO A 175 14.00 -14.24 0.72
CA PRO A 175 15.24 -13.92 1.42
C PRO A 175 15.34 -12.42 1.73
N ASP A 176 15.07 -11.58 0.74
CA ASP A 176 15.24 -10.12 0.86
C ASP A 176 14.17 -9.47 1.73
N LEU A 177 12.92 -9.91 1.63
CA LEU A 177 11.82 -9.27 2.33
C LEU A 177 11.61 -9.78 3.76
N LEU A 178 11.85 -11.06 4.01
CA LEU A 178 11.51 -11.69 5.27
C LEU A 178 12.73 -12.04 6.14
N CYS A 179 13.85 -12.43 5.52
CA CYS A 179 15.01 -12.92 6.28
C CYS A 179 16.07 -11.83 6.51
N SER A 180 16.20 -10.84 5.64
CA SER A 180 17.27 -9.83 5.69
C SER A 180 17.15 -8.81 6.84
N LYS A 181 16.01 -8.71 7.52
CA LYS A 181 15.72 -7.66 8.50
C LYS A 181 14.98 -8.12 9.77
N SER A 182 15.43 -9.18 10.40
CA SER A 182 14.99 -9.56 11.76
C SER A 182 13.53 -10.03 11.89
N LEU A 183 12.73 -10.10 10.82
CA LEU A 183 11.41 -10.71 10.89
C LEU A 183 11.52 -12.21 11.13
N LEU A 184 12.43 -12.87 10.42
CA LEU A 184 12.74 -14.29 10.56
C LEU A 184 14.26 -14.46 10.59
N PRO A 185 14.92 -14.28 11.74
CA PRO A 185 16.38 -14.27 11.85
C PRO A 185 17.03 -15.64 11.66
N ASP A 186 16.26 -16.75 11.77
CA ASP A 186 16.79 -18.10 11.64
C ASP A 186 16.80 -18.54 10.15
N PRO A 187 17.99 -18.73 9.55
CA PRO A 187 18.11 -19.22 8.17
C PRO A 187 17.65 -20.67 7.99
N ALA A 188 17.44 -21.43 9.06
CA ALA A 188 16.88 -22.80 9.00
C ALA A 188 15.35 -22.82 8.96
N THR A 189 14.68 -21.67 8.84
CA THR A 189 13.24 -21.59 8.84
C THR A 189 12.63 -22.28 7.62
N PRO A 190 11.63 -23.17 7.79
CA PRO A 190 11.00 -23.90 6.67
C PRO A 190 10.36 -22.99 5.60
N ILE A 191 10.22 -21.70 5.87
CA ILE A 191 9.65 -20.73 4.94
C ILE A 191 10.47 -20.56 3.66
N LEU A 192 11.80 -20.80 3.72
CA LEU A 192 12.69 -20.70 2.55
C LEU A 192 12.36 -21.74 1.48
N ASP A 193 11.74 -22.85 1.87
CA ASP A 193 11.28 -23.89 0.92
C ASP A 193 9.92 -23.53 0.28
N SER A 194 9.33 -22.39 0.63
CA SER A 194 8.02 -21.98 0.14
C SER A 194 8.11 -21.41 -1.28
N ASN A 195 7.09 -21.69 -2.10
CA ASN A 195 6.91 -21.02 -3.40
C ASN A 195 6.24 -19.67 -3.27
N ALA A 196 5.51 -19.47 -2.17
CA ALA A 196 4.97 -18.18 -1.80
C ALA A 196 4.70 -18.11 -0.29
N VAL A 197 4.61 -16.88 0.23
CA VAL A 197 4.34 -16.58 1.63
C VAL A 197 3.24 -15.53 1.70
N LEU A 198 2.25 -15.75 2.57
CA LEU A 198 1.31 -14.71 2.99
C LEU A 198 1.80 -14.02 4.25
N VAL A 199 1.62 -12.71 4.29
CA VAL A 199 1.84 -11.87 5.45
C VAL A 199 0.51 -11.21 5.83
N LEU A 200 -0.03 -11.58 6.97
CA LEU A 200 -1.28 -11.04 7.49
C LEU A 200 -0.98 -10.14 8.69
N GLY A 201 -1.54 -8.93 8.66
CA GLY A 201 -1.42 -7.97 9.75
C GLY A 201 -2.74 -7.81 10.48
N PHE A 202 -2.66 -7.66 11.80
CA PHE A 202 -3.82 -7.44 12.67
C PHE A 202 -3.50 -6.29 13.62
N ASP A 203 -4.51 -5.51 13.99
CA ASP A 203 -4.39 -4.49 15.02
C ASP A 203 -5.66 -4.36 15.86
N GLY A 204 -5.53 -3.72 17.03
CA GLY A 204 -6.60 -3.54 17.99
C GLY A 204 -6.21 -3.96 19.40
N PRO A 205 -7.17 -4.36 20.26
CA PRO A 205 -6.88 -4.94 21.57
C PRO A 205 -6.13 -6.27 21.46
N GLU A 206 -5.23 -6.56 22.40
CA GLU A 206 -4.37 -7.75 22.41
C GLU A 206 -5.18 -9.06 22.25
N ASN A 207 -6.25 -9.21 23.01
CA ASN A 207 -7.11 -10.40 22.96
C ASN A 207 -7.81 -10.55 21.59
N ALA A 208 -8.18 -9.44 20.96
CA ALA A 208 -8.78 -9.46 19.62
C ALA A 208 -7.74 -9.89 18.56
N CYS A 209 -6.52 -9.38 18.63
CA CYS A 209 -5.45 -9.80 17.73
C CYS A 209 -5.11 -11.29 17.90
N GLN A 210 -5.03 -11.77 19.13
CA GLN A 210 -4.78 -13.19 19.41
C GLN A 210 -5.89 -14.08 18.87
N TRP A 211 -7.15 -13.72 19.09
CA TRP A 211 -8.31 -14.44 18.58
C TRP A 211 -8.30 -14.50 17.04
N GLN A 212 -8.06 -13.38 16.38
CA GLN A 212 -8.00 -13.32 14.92
C GLN A 212 -6.90 -14.22 14.34
N ILE A 213 -5.71 -14.20 14.94
CA ILE A 213 -4.59 -15.06 14.54
C ILE A 213 -4.97 -16.54 14.73
N ALA A 214 -5.53 -16.91 15.88
CA ALA A 214 -5.95 -18.28 16.16
C ALA A 214 -7.02 -18.74 15.15
N THR A 215 -7.98 -17.88 14.83
CA THR A 215 -9.04 -18.15 13.84
C THR A 215 -8.43 -18.42 12.45
N VAL A 216 -7.50 -17.60 11.98
CA VAL A 216 -6.85 -17.83 10.69
C VAL A 216 -6.03 -19.13 10.68
N ILE A 217 -5.30 -19.44 11.77
CA ILE A 217 -4.54 -20.70 11.88
C ILE A 217 -5.47 -21.89 11.82
N ASP A 218 -6.60 -21.84 12.52
CA ASP A 218 -7.62 -22.92 12.53
C ASP A 218 -8.24 -23.10 11.14
N GLU A 219 -8.64 -22.01 10.48
CA GLU A 219 -9.21 -22.03 9.12
C GLU A 219 -8.24 -22.59 8.07
N LEU A 220 -6.93 -22.54 8.30
CA LEU A 220 -5.89 -23.07 7.42
C LEU A 220 -5.32 -24.42 7.87
N SER A 221 -5.80 -24.99 8.97
CA SER A 221 -5.18 -26.15 9.65
C SER A 221 -5.15 -27.45 8.84
N ASP A 222 -6.07 -27.63 7.90
CA ASP A 222 -6.12 -28.78 6.99
C ASP A 222 -5.26 -28.63 5.72
N LEU A 223 -4.69 -27.43 5.49
CA LEU A 223 -3.74 -27.18 4.42
C LEU A 223 -2.31 -27.46 4.90
N PRO A 224 -1.44 -28.01 4.04
CA PRO A 224 -0.02 -28.18 4.35
C PRO A 224 0.71 -26.84 4.30
N VAL A 225 0.51 -26.03 5.33
CA VAL A 225 1.03 -24.68 5.50
C VAL A 225 1.91 -24.60 6.74
N TRP A 226 3.03 -23.90 6.63
CA TRP A 226 3.83 -23.51 7.80
C TRP A 226 3.39 -22.13 8.26
N THR A 227 3.16 -21.97 9.57
CA THR A 227 2.75 -20.67 10.14
C THR A 227 3.69 -20.23 11.26
N ASN A 228 3.88 -18.93 11.39
CA ASN A 228 4.57 -18.30 12.51
C ASN A 228 3.85 -17.02 12.94
N SER A 229 3.41 -17.00 14.19
CA SER A 229 2.82 -15.84 14.86
C SER A 229 3.67 -15.33 16.03
N GLN A 230 4.75 -16.03 16.39
CA GLN A 230 5.68 -15.64 17.43
C GLN A 230 6.78 -14.73 16.88
N LEU A 231 6.38 -13.54 16.47
CA LEU A 231 7.24 -12.53 15.86
C LEU A 231 7.57 -11.42 16.87
N PRO A 232 8.63 -10.63 16.64
CA PRO A 232 8.94 -9.47 17.47
C PRO A 232 7.75 -8.51 17.62
N PRO A 233 7.64 -7.77 18.73
CA PRO A 233 6.54 -6.84 18.98
C PRO A 233 6.37 -5.76 17.91
N ASP A 234 7.45 -5.37 17.25
CA ASP A 234 7.52 -4.37 16.19
C ASP A 234 7.47 -4.96 14.77
N ALA A 235 7.20 -6.28 14.63
CA ALA A 235 7.21 -6.98 13.34
C ALA A 235 6.31 -6.32 12.30
N LEU A 236 5.12 -5.85 12.68
CA LEU A 236 4.22 -5.17 11.75
C LEU A 236 4.84 -3.86 11.26
N GLN A 237 5.46 -3.08 12.13
CA GLN A 237 6.14 -1.84 11.74
C GLN A 237 7.33 -2.13 10.81
N GLN A 238 8.12 -3.15 11.11
CA GLN A 238 9.21 -3.59 10.24
C GLN A 238 8.70 -4.02 8.86
N TRP A 239 7.57 -4.75 8.81
CA TRP A 239 6.92 -5.12 7.55
C TRP A 239 6.48 -3.91 6.74
N LEU A 240 5.83 -2.93 7.37
CA LEU A 240 5.41 -1.70 6.69
C LEU A 240 6.59 -0.96 6.04
N LEU A 241 7.71 -0.83 6.74
CA LEU A 241 8.93 -0.21 6.21
C LEU A 241 9.54 -1.03 5.06
N THR A 242 9.55 -2.35 5.18
CA THR A 242 10.02 -3.25 4.13
C THR A 242 9.14 -3.15 2.88
N ALA A 243 7.84 -3.23 3.05
CA ALA A 243 6.86 -3.12 1.98
C ALA A 243 6.93 -1.76 1.26
N GLN A 244 7.12 -0.68 2.02
CA GLN A 244 7.32 0.67 1.49
C GLN A 244 8.56 0.73 0.60
N LYS A 245 9.70 0.25 1.09
CA LYS A 245 10.97 0.26 0.37
C LYS A 245 10.89 -0.49 -0.97
N HIS A 246 10.22 -1.64 -1.01
CA HIS A 246 10.11 -2.46 -2.22
C HIS A 246 9.03 -1.98 -3.19
N SER A 247 7.99 -1.30 -2.70
CA SER A 247 7.01 -0.65 -3.57
C SER A 247 7.54 0.63 -4.24
N PHE A 248 8.47 1.32 -3.56
CA PHE A 248 9.05 2.59 -3.99
C PHE A 248 10.57 2.58 -3.75
N PRO A 249 11.35 1.75 -4.48
CA PRO A 249 12.78 1.62 -4.25
C PRO A 249 13.50 2.92 -4.65
N THR A 250 14.45 3.34 -3.81
CA THR A 250 15.35 4.47 -4.11
C THR A 250 16.36 4.14 -5.22
N GLN A 251 16.73 2.87 -5.32
CA GLN A 251 17.53 2.34 -6.41
C GLN A 251 16.70 1.25 -7.10
N PRO A 252 16.08 1.54 -8.25
CA PRO A 252 15.26 0.57 -8.94
C PRO A 252 16.13 -0.56 -9.51
N PRO A 253 15.62 -1.79 -9.58
CA PRO A 253 16.28 -2.91 -10.29
C PRO A 253 16.30 -2.62 -11.80
N ALA A 254 16.94 -3.48 -12.59
CA ALA A 254 17.05 -3.33 -14.04
C ALA A 254 15.69 -3.10 -14.73
N TRP A 255 14.65 -3.75 -14.21
CA TRP A 255 13.27 -3.40 -14.51
C TRP A 255 12.38 -3.58 -13.28
N LEU A 256 11.31 -2.79 -13.20
CA LEU A 256 10.27 -2.86 -12.18
C LEU A 256 8.90 -2.62 -12.82
N ALA A 257 8.01 -3.55 -12.65
CA ALA A 257 6.63 -3.44 -13.13
C ALA A 257 5.63 -3.55 -11.97
N SER A 258 4.60 -2.71 -11.98
CA SER A 258 3.42 -2.86 -11.13
C SER A 258 2.29 -3.47 -11.94
N VAL A 259 1.70 -4.54 -11.41
CA VAL A 259 0.58 -5.26 -12.04
C VAL A 259 -0.65 -5.09 -11.17
N THR A 260 -1.77 -4.74 -11.80
CA THR A 260 -3.07 -4.71 -11.14
C THR A 260 -3.97 -5.74 -11.80
N ILE A 261 -4.49 -6.67 -11.04
CA ILE A 261 -5.27 -7.84 -11.48
C ILE A 261 -6.40 -8.14 -10.49
N PRO A 262 -7.41 -8.90 -10.87
CA PRO A 262 -8.31 -9.50 -9.90
C PRO A 262 -7.55 -10.37 -8.88
N PRO A 263 -7.92 -10.37 -7.59
CA PRO A 263 -7.24 -11.19 -6.57
C PRO A 263 -7.16 -12.69 -6.93
N SER A 264 -8.11 -13.20 -7.69
CA SER A 264 -8.13 -14.60 -8.18
C SER A 264 -6.97 -14.94 -9.14
N GLN A 265 -6.31 -13.95 -9.73
CA GLN A 265 -5.19 -14.15 -10.65
C GLN A 265 -3.81 -14.03 -9.96
N VAL A 266 -3.77 -13.73 -8.68
CA VAL A 266 -2.52 -13.52 -7.94
C VAL A 266 -1.60 -14.75 -8.03
N CYS A 267 -2.15 -15.95 -7.83
CA CYS A 267 -1.37 -17.20 -7.87
C CYS A 267 -0.77 -17.46 -9.26
N ALA A 268 -1.50 -17.14 -10.33
CA ALA A 268 -1.01 -17.30 -11.71
C ALA A 268 0.19 -16.38 -12.01
N ILE A 269 0.15 -15.14 -11.54
CA ILE A 269 1.31 -14.23 -11.67
C ILE A 269 2.51 -14.74 -10.88
N ILE A 270 2.29 -15.19 -9.63
CA ILE A 270 3.37 -15.72 -8.79
C ILE A 270 4.02 -16.94 -9.45
N ASP A 271 3.21 -17.88 -9.97
CA ASP A 271 3.73 -19.07 -10.66
C ASP A 271 4.59 -18.69 -11.87
N ALA A 272 4.06 -17.84 -12.75
CA ALA A 272 4.75 -17.39 -13.94
C ALA A 272 6.06 -16.65 -13.65
N MET A 273 6.09 -15.86 -12.59
CA MET A 273 7.29 -15.12 -12.18
C MET A 273 8.31 -16.03 -11.48
N ASN A 274 7.85 -16.96 -10.63
CA ASN A 274 8.72 -17.95 -9.99
C ASN A 274 9.45 -18.83 -11.05
N GLN A 275 8.73 -19.26 -12.10
CA GLN A 275 9.31 -20.05 -13.21
C GLN A 275 10.36 -19.25 -14.00
N ARG A 276 10.34 -17.94 -13.96
CA ARG A 276 11.25 -17.02 -14.66
C ARG A 276 12.32 -16.42 -13.76
N HIS A 277 12.50 -16.93 -12.53
CA HIS A 277 13.43 -16.37 -11.56
C HIS A 277 13.21 -14.86 -11.33
N CYS A 278 11.95 -14.45 -11.24
CA CYS A 278 11.58 -13.09 -10.93
C CYS A 278 11.01 -12.99 -9.51
N CYS A 279 11.33 -11.89 -8.86
CA CYS A 279 10.76 -11.49 -7.59
C CYS A 279 9.32 -11.02 -7.77
N VAL A 280 8.46 -11.36 -6.82
CA VAL A 280 7.07 -10.87 -6.71
C VAL A 280 6.79 -10.48 -5.28
N PHE A 281 6.19 -9.33 -5.11
CA PHE A 281 5.69 -8.86 -3.84
C PHE A 281 4.42 -8.04 -4.06
N GLY A 282 3.45 -8.11 -3.16
CA GLY A 282 2.32 -7.20 -3.24
C GLY A 282 1.13 -7.53 -2.39
N ARG A 283 0.02 -6.90 -2.71
CA ARG A 283 -1.24 -6.87 -1.99
C ARG A 283 -2.15 -7.96 -2.54
N ALA A 284 -2.13 -9.16 -1.95
CA ALA A 284 -2.94 -10.28 -2.43
C ALA A 284 -4.44 -9.96 -2.41
N GLY A 285 -4.92 -9.31 -1.34
CA GLY A 285 -6.33 -8.94 -1.22
C GLY A 285 -6.82 -7.86 -2.18
N ASN A 286 -5.90 -7.02 -2.70
CA ASN A 286 -6.23 -5.93 -3.62
C ASN A 286 -5.81 -6.21 -5.06
N GLY A 287 -5.10 -7.32 -5.31
CA GLY A 287 -4.62 -7.70 -6.64
C GLY A 287 -3.55 -6.77 -7.21
N ARG A 288 -2.78 -6.07 -6.38
CA ARG A 288 -1.69 -5.19 -6.81
C ARG A 288 -0.34 -5.79 -6.46
N LEU A 289 0.44 -6.16 -7.47
CA LEU A 289 1.73 -6.80 -7.33
C LEU A 289 2.84 -5.94 -7.94
N TRP A 290 4.05 -6.06 -7.40
CA TRP A 290 5.28 -5.55 -7.97
C TRP A 290 6.15 -6.73 -8.37
N CYS A 291 6.72 -6.66 -9.58
CA CYS A 291 7.56 -7.71 -10.14
C CYS A 291 8.88 -7.10 -10.62
N TRP A 292 9.99 -7.78 -10.35
CA TRP A 292 11.34 -7.38 -10.78
C TRP A 292 12.24 -8.61 -10.93
N PRO A 293 13.41 -8.51 -11.62
CA PRO A 293 14.33 -9.65 -11.75
C PRO A 293 14.91 -10.01 -10.38
N ALA A 294 15.02 -11.29 -10.07
CA ALA A 294 15.82 -11.74 -8.93
C ALA A 294 17.30 -11.45 -9.18
N ALA A 295 18.07 -11.29 -8.10
CA ALA A 295 19.53 -11.24 -8.23
C ALA A 295 20.04 -12.49 -8.94
N ALA A 296 20.94 -12.33 -9.90
CA ALA A 296 21.54 -13.47 -10.60
C ALA A 296 22.44 -14.23 -9.63
N ASP A 297 22.20 -15.52 -9.47
CA ASP A 297 23.17 -16.41 -8.85
C ASP A 297 24.40 -16.53 -9.73
N GLU A 298 25.58 -16.84 -9.15
CA GLU A 298 26.82 -17.03 -9.90
C GLU A 298 26.61 -18.07 -11.03
N GLY A 299 26.58 -17.57 -12.27
CA GLY A 299 26.41 -18.40 -13.47
C GLY A 299 25.02 -18.38 -14.11
N GLN A 300 24.03 -17.70 -13.54
CA GLN A 300 22.73 -17.46 -14.17
C GLN A 300 22.65 -16.04 -14.73
N SER A 301 22.12 -15.91 -15.94
CA SER A 301 21.79 -14.58 -16.49
C SER A 301 20.53 -14.05 -15.81
N ALA A 302 20.56 -12.79 -15.36
CA ALA A 302 19.36 -12.12 -14.89
C ALA A 302 18.26 -12.23 -15.96
N THR A 303 17.01 -12.46 -15.54
CA THR A 303 15.88 -12.55 -16.47
C THR A 303 15.79 -11.27 -17.27
N ASP A 304 15.89 -11.39 -18.60
CA ASP A 304 15.78 -10.26 -19.52
C ASP A 304 14.47 -9.53 -19.31
N GLU A 305 14.55 -8.21 -19.29
CA GLU A 305 13.41 -7.29 -19.15
C GLU A 305 12.25 -7.66 -20.06
N ARG A 306 12.56 -7.96 -21.35
CA ARG A 306 11.53 -8.30 -22.34
C ARG A 306 10.77 -9.56 -21.97
N THR A 307 11.44 -10.57 -21.46
CA THR A 307 10.82 -11.85 -21.09
C THR A 307 9.89 -11.70 -19.90
N GLY A 308 10.31 -10.98 -18.86
CA GLY A 308 9.48 -10.73 -17.67
C GLY A 308 8.26 -9.86 -17.96
N ILE A 309 8.46 -8.70 -18.57
CA ILE A 309 7.39 -7.74 -18.87
C ILE A 309 6.41 -8.31 -19.91
N THR A 310 6.91 -9.00 -20.95
CA THR A 310 6.04 -9.63 -21.96
C THR A 310 5.14 -10.69 -21.33
N ALA A 311 5.66 -11.51 -20.44
CA ALA A 311 4.86 -12.52 -19.73
C ALA A 311 3.75 -11.87 -18.90
N LEU A 312 4.03 -10.76 -18.19
CA LEU A 312 3.02 -10.01 -17.45
C LEU A 312 1.93 -9.46 -18.37
N HIS A 313 2.31 -8.89 -19.52
CA HIS A 313 1.31 -8.41 -20.51
C HIS A 313 0.46 -9.54 -21.07
N GLN A 314 1.04 -10.70 -21.37
CA GLN A 314 0.28 -11.87 -21.86
C GLN A 314 -0.74 -12.35 -20.81
N LEU A 315 -0.33 -12.45 -19.54
CA LEU A 315 -1.21 -12.90 -18.46
C LEU A 315 -2.35 -11.93 -18.14
N THR A 316 -2.19 -10.65 -18.50
CA THR A 316 -3.22 -9.62 -18.27
C THR A 316 -4.03 -9.27 -19.52
N ALA A 317 -3.67 -9.82 -20.70
CA ALA A 317 -4.27 -9.45 -22.00
C ALA A 317 -5.76 -9.77 -22.11
N ASP A 318 -6.17 -10.92 -21.56
CA ASP A 318 -7.54 -11.44 -21.70
C ASP A 318 -8.46 -11.06 -20.53
N GLY A 319 -8.01 -10.16 -19.64
CA GLY A 319 -8.73 -9.81 -18.40
C GLY A 319 -8.72 -8.33 -18.07
N PRO A 320 -9.37 -7.95 -16.94
CA PRO A 320 -9.38 -6.56 -16.47
C PRO A 320 -8.06 -6.08 -15.88
N GLY A 321 -6.97 -6.85 -16.05
CA GLY A 321 -5.65 -6.54 -15.53
C GLY A 321 -4.93 -5.43 -16.29
N SER A 322 -3.95 -4.80 -15.64
CA SER A 322 -3.06 -3.81 -16.25
C SER A 322 -1.63 -3.96 -15.74
N VAL A 323 -0.68 -3.70 -16.63
CA VAL A 323 0.76 -3.68 -16.33
C VAL A 323 1.27 -2.26 -16.51
N HIS A 324 1.94 -1.73 -15.49
CA HIS A 324 2.60 -0.44 -15.53
C HIS A 324 4.09 -0.64 -15.28
N VAL A 325 4.91 -0.41 -16.30
CA VAL A 325 6.37 -0.41 -16.16
C VAL A 325 6.76 0.86 -15.42
N LEU A 326 7.31 0.71 -14.22
CA LEU A 326 7.73 1.81 -13.36
C LEU A 326 9.17 2.22 -13.64
N HIS A 327 10.02 1.26 -13.98
CA HIS A 327 11.40 1.42 -14.39
C HIS A 327 11.78 0.33 -15.38
N ALA A 328 12.54 0.72 -16.41
CA ALA A 328 13.16 -0.20 -17.36
C ALA A 328 14.34 0.49 -18.04
N GLU A 329 15.44 -0.22 -18.26
CA GLU A 329 16.62 0.33 -18.96
C GLU A 329 16.31 0.69 -20.42
N SER A 330 15.29 0.03 -21.02
CA SER A 330 14.85 0.23 -22.41
C SER A 330 13.49 0.92 -22.54
N ALA A 331 13.09 1.77 -21.60
CA ALA A 331 11.74 2.25 -21.44
C ALA A 331 11.07 2.83 -22.71
N THR A 332 10.13 2.07 -23.24
CA THR A 332 9.02 2.61 -24.04
C THR A 332 7.82 2.81 -23.12
N SER A 333 7.40 4.08 -22.93
CA SER A 333 6.25 4.41 -22.08
C SER A 333 5.01 3.65 -22.53
N THR A 334 4.34 2.97 -21.59
CA THR A 334 3.05 2.30 -21.88
C THR A 334 2.03 3.35 -22.34
N PRO A 335 1.47 3.26 -23.54
CA PRO A 335 0.56 4.29 -24.04
C PRO A 335 -0.75 4.24 -23.24
N ARG A 336 -1.13 5.37 -22.64
CA ARG A 336 -2.48 5.54 -22.08
C ARG A 336 -3.51 5.38 -23.19
N SER A 337 -4.66 4.77 -22.91
CA SER A 337 -5.73 4.65 -23.89
C SER A 337 -6.15 6.04 -24.43
N ALA A 338 -6.59 6.11 -25.69
CA ALA A 338 -7.00 7.37 -26.32
C ALA A 338 -8.11 8.07 -25.51
N ALA A 339 -9.06 7.30 -24.96
CA ALA A 339 -10.14 7.83 -24.11
C ALA A 339 -9.61 8.51 -22.85
N VAL A 340 -8.64 7.88 -22.16
CA VAL A 340 -8.02 8.46 -20.95
C VAL A 340 -7.27 9.76 -21.28
N ARG A 341 -6.55 9.81 -22.40
CA ARG A 341 -5.88 11.05 -22.86
C ARG A 341 -6.87 12.17 -23.12
N THR A 342 -7.96 11.88 -23.84
CA THR A 342 -8.99 12.89 -24.17
C THR A 342 -9.68 13.42 -22.89
N TYR A 343 -10.01 12.53 -21.95
CA TYR A 343 -10.60 12.95 -20.68
C TYR A 343 -9.65 13.78 -19.83
N SER A 344 -8.39 13.36 -19.72
CA SER A 344 -7.36 14.13 -18.99
C SER A 344 -7.18 15.53 -19.59
N SER A 345 -7.09 15.65 -20.92
CA SER A 345 -6.95 16.94 -21.60
C SER A 345 -8.15 17.87 -21.35
N ARG A 346 -9.37 17.35 -21.37
CA ARG A 346 -10.58 18.15 -21.08
C ARG A 346 -10.60 18.65 -19.63
N LEU A 347 -10.23 17.78 -18.68
CA LEU A 347 -10.12 18.17 -17.27
C LEU A 347 -9.02 19.22 -17.06
N GLN A 348 -7.84 19.03 -17.65
CA GLN A 348 -6.76 20.00 -17.58
C GLN A 348 -7.19 21.36 -18.13
N GLN A 349 -7.88 21.39 -19.27
CA GLN A 349 -8.42 22.62 -19.86
C GLN A 349 -9.44 23.31 -18.92
N ALA A 350 -10.30 22.54 -18.28
CA ALA A 350 -11.30 23.07 -17.34
C ALA A 350 -10.66 23.68 -16.07
N PHE A 351 -9.54 23.09 -15.62
CA PHE A 351 -8.78 23.56 -14.45
C PHE A 351 -7.61 24.51 -14.82
N GLY A 352 -7.41 24.82 -16.13
CA GLY A 352 -6.37 25.72 -16.60
C GLY A 352 -4.93 25.22 -16.38
N THR A 353 -4.74 23.89 -16.27
CA THR A 353 -3.41 23.28 -16.12
C THR A 353 -2.95 22.72 -17.46
N SER A 354 -1.71 23.00 -17.84
CA SER A 354 -1.08 22.54 -19.10
C SER A 354 -0.30 21.23 -18.91
#